data_0f1a9695f62e69dd3a79ea81c5f950e4
#
_entry.id   0f1a9695f62e69dd3a79ea81c5f950e4
#
_cell.length_a   1.000
_cell.length_b   1.000
_cell.length_c   1.000
_cell.angle_alpha   90.00
_cell.angle_beta   90.00
_cell.angle_gamma   90.00
#
_symmetry.space_group_name_H-M   'P 1'
#
loop_
_entity.id
_entity.type
_entity.pdbx_description
1 polymer ?
#
loop_
_entity_poly.entity_id
_entity_poly.type
_entity_poly.pdbx_seq_one_letter_code
_entity_poly.pdbx_strand_id
1 'polypeptide(L)'
;MSDTNKGTVSQVMGPVVDVSFDEGGLPAIYNALTMQIGERTLTVEVAQHIGDNTARCIAMASTDGLKRGTIVTDTGNAISVPVGRETLGRIFNVLGDTVDNKPAPETEERWNIHRPAPSFDELSTSTEILETGIKVIDLICPYSKGGKIGLFGGAGVGKTVLIMELINNVAKEHGGLSVFTGVGERTREGNDLYNEMTESGVINNTALVYGQMNEPPGARMRVALSGLTVAEYFRDKENQDVLLFIDNIFRFTQAGSEVSALLGRMPSAVGYQPTLATEMGALQERITSTKKGSITSIQAVYVPADDLTDPAPATTFAHLDATTVLARSIASQGIYPAVDPLESTSRILSPDILGEEHYSVAKEVQRILQRYNELMDIIAIMGMDELSDEDKLLVGRARKIQRFLSQPFHVSEKFTGIEGTYVPLKETIRGFKEIIEGKHDDLPESAFLFVGTIDEAVEKAKRTAK
;
A
#
# COMPACT_ATOMS: atom_id res chain seq x y z
N MET A 1 -37.23 1.99 24.33
CA MET A 1 -35.87 1.48 24.60
C MET A 1 -35.87 0.07 24.09
N SER A 2 -35.17 -0.21 22.97
CA SER A 2 -35.01 -1.60 22.52
C SER A 2 -34.24 -2.36 23.60
N ASP A 3 -34.80 -3.48 24.07
CA ASP A 3 -34.07 -4.36 24.96
C ASP A 3 -32.75 -4.73 24.26
N THR A 4 -31.63 -4.23 24.78
CA THR A 4 -30.30 -4.55 24.26
C THR A 4 -30.07 -6.03 24.50
N ASN A 5 -29.85 -6.77 23.41
CA ASN A 5 -29.56 -8.21 23.44
C ASN A 5 -28.30 -8.46 24.26
N LYS A 6 -28.37 -9.31 25.28
CA LYS A 6 -27.29 -9.62 26.20
C LYS A 6 -26.92 -11.08 26.19
N GLY A 7 -25.66 -11.36 26.27
CA GLY A 7 -25.09 -12.67 26.45
C GLY A 7 -24.11 -12.72 27.62
N THR A 8 -23.51 -13.88 27.81
CA THR A 8 -22.48 -14.11 28.84
C THR A 8 -21.29 -14.82 28.26
N VAL A 9 -20.10 -14.44 28.70
CA VAL A 9 -18.85 -15.12 28.33
C VAL A 9 -18.88 -16.54 28.88
N SER A 10 -18.83 -17.52 28.00
CA SER A 10 -18.80 -18.96 28.36
C SER A 10 -17.36 -19.51 28.37
N GLN A 11 -16.50 -19.03 27.49
CA GLN A 11 -15.10 -19.47 27.38
C GLN A 11 -14.20 -18.36 26.83
N VAL A 12 -12.95 -18.34 27.28
CA VAL A 12 -11.87 -17.45 26.76
C VAL A 12 -10.69 -18.31 26.36
N MET A 13 -10.25 -18.18 25.10
CA MET A 13 -9.13 -18.90 24.51
C MET A 13 -8.17 -17.91 23.83
N GLY A 14 -7.37 -17.20 24.63
CA GLY A 14 -6.54 -16.11 24.11
C GLY A 14 -7.40 -15.03 23.44
N PRO A 15 -7.18 -14.72 22.13
CA PRO A 15 -7.96 -13.71 21.41
C PRO A 15 -9.36 -14.16 20.98
N VAL A 16 -9.73 -15.41 21.25
CA VAL A 16 -11.06 -15.97 20.90
C VAL A 16 -11.92 -16.10 22.13
N VAL A 17 -13.15 -15.58 22.05
CA VAL A 17 -14.12 -15.55 23.17
C VAL A 17 -15.44 -16.18 22.70
N ASP A 18 -15.91 -17.17 23.45
CA ASP A 18 -17.23 -17.75 23.25
C ASP A 18 -18.25 -17.04 24.15
N VAL A 19 -19.36 -16.62 23.56
CA VAL A 19 -20.45 -15.90 24.23
C VAL A 19 -21.75 -16.64 24.02
N SER A 20 -22.42 -17.01 25.09
CA SER A 20 -23.73 -17.70 25.07
C SER A 20 -24.84 -16.70 25.23
N PHE A 21 -25.91 -16.87 24.45
CA PHE A 21 -27.10 -16.04 24.41
C PHE A 21 -28.34 -16.88 24.76
N ASP A 22 -29.42 -16.20 25.12
CA ASP A 22 -30.71 -16.85 25.27
C ASP A 22 -31.25 -17.33 23.92
N GLU A 23 -32.23 -18.24 23.95
CA GLU A 23 -32.84 -18.78 22.74
C GLU A 23 -33.44 -17.66 21.88
N GLY A 24 -33.04 -17.62 20.61
CA GLY A 24 -33.44 -16.59 19.67
C GLY A 24 -32.64 -15.26 19.76
N GLY A 25 -31.71 -15.14 20.71
CA GLY A 25 -30.88 -13.96 20.90
C GLY A 25 -29.50 -14.01 20.23
N LEU A 26 -29.22 -15.01 19.37
CA LEU A 26 -27.91 -15.16 18.74
C LEU A 26 -27.60 -14.01 17.77
N PRO A 27 -26.51 -13.22 17.97
CA PRO A 27 -26.20 -12.09 17.13
C PRO A 27 -25.76 -12.54 15.72
N ALA A 28 -25.93 -11.65 14.75
CA ALA A 28 -25.48 -11.89 13.38
C ALA A 28 -23.94 -12.00 13.30
N ILE A 29 -23.47 -12.73 12.30
CA ILE A 29 -22.04 -12.78 11.98
C ILE A 29 -21.54 -11.36 11.68
N TYR A 30 -20.35 -11.04 12.16
CA TYR A 30 -19.70 -9.72 12.14
C TYR A 30 -20.28 -8.67 13.11
N ASN A 31 -21.36 -8.94 13.86
CA ASN A 31 -21.78 -8.02 14.89
C ASN A 31 -20.64 -7.75 15.90
N ALA A 32 -20.53 -6.49 16.29
CA ALA A 32 -19.66 -6.08 17.38
C ALA A 32 -20.38 -6.28 18.72
N LEU A 33 -19.74 -6.98 19.62
CA LEU A 33 -20.20 -7.19 20.99
C LEU A 33 -19.27 -6.44 21.94
N THR A 34 -19.82 -5.83 22.95
CA THR A 34 -19.04 -5.07 23.96
C THR A 34 -19.22 -5.63 25.36
N MET A 35 -18.14 -5.58 26.14
CA MET A 35 -18.12 -6.00 27.54
C MET A 35 -17.15 -5.15 28.34
N GLN A 36 -17.38 -5.06 29.66
CA GLN A 36 -16.51 -4.31 30.55
C GLN A 36 -15.50 -5.22 31.25
N ILE A 37 -14.23 -4.81 31.24
CA ILE A 37 -13.14 -5.44 32.00
C ILE A 37 -12.52 -4.36 32.88
N GLY A 38 -12.97 -4.25 34.12
CA GLY A 38 -12.63 -3.11 34.97
C GLY A 38 -13.12 -1.80 34.39
N GLU A 39 -12.21 -0.85 34.14
CA GLU A 39 -12.52 0.46 33.56
C GLU A 39 -12.51 0.49 32.03
N ARG A 40 -12.01 -0.56 31.38
CA ARG A 40 -11.91 -0.62 29.91
C ARG A 40 -13.06 -1.39 29.29
N THR A 41 -13.46 -0.98 28.10
CA THR A 41 -14.39 -1.70 27.24
C THR A 41 -13.61 -2.59 26.27
N LEU A 42 -13.97 -3.88 26.22
CA LEU A 42 -13.48 -4.79 25.19
C LEU A 42 -14.55 -4.95 24.12
N THR A 43 -14.17 -4.80 22.87
CA THR A 43 -15.00 -5.14 21.71
C THR A 43 -14.53 -6.44 21.11
N VAL A 44 -15.47 -7.35 20.83
CA VAL A 44 -15.24 -8.59 20.09
C VAL A 44 -16.17 -8.64 18.89
N GLU A 45 -15.75 -9.33 17.83
CA GLU A 45 -16.53 -9.51 16.60
C GLU A 45 -17.00 -10.95 16.49
N VAL A 46 -18.27 -11.16 16.20
CA VAL A 46 -18.83 -12.49 15.95
C VAL A 46 -18.22 -13.09 14.69
N ALA A 47 -17.48 -14.18 14.83
CA ALA A 47 -16.83 -14.87 13.71
C ALA A 47 -17.65 -16.08 13.21
N GLN A 48 -18.30 -16.81 14.11
CA GLN A 48 -19.11 -17.99 13.75
C GLN A 48 -20.09 -18.37 14.87
N HIS A 49 -21.12 -19.10 14.50
CA HIS A 49 -22.04 -19.77 15.43
C HIS A 49 -21.60 -21.22 15.63
N ILE A 50 -21.42 -21.65 16.88
CA ILE A 50 -20.88 -22.97 17.22
C ILE A 50 -21.91 -23.95 17.80
N GLY A 51 -23.20 -23.59 17.78
CA GLY A 51 -24.30 -24.35 18.37
C GLY A 51 -24.64 -23.87 19.79
N ASP A 52 -25.70 -24.43 20.37
CA ASP A 52 -26.20 -24.16 21.72
C ASP A 52 -26.31 -22.64 22.02
N ASN A 53 -26.83 -21.86 21.09
CA ASN A 53 -26.94 -20.39 21.16
C ASN A 53 -25.63 -19.67 21.53
N THR A 54 -24.50 -20.24 21.09
CA THR A 54 -23.16 -19.71 21.37
C THR A 54 -22.51 -19.15 20.13
N ALA A 55 -22.06 -17.89 20.24
CA ALA A 55 -21.27 -17.21 19.22
C ALA A 55 -19.79 -17.27 19.58
N ARG A 56 -18.94 -17.68 18.65
CA ARG A 56 -17.50 -17.61 18.75
C ARG A 56 -17.02 -16.30 18.17
N CYS A 57 -16.27 -15.53 18.97
CA CYS A 57 -15.90 -14.16 18.64
C CYS A 57 -14.39 -13.97 18.67
N ILE A 58 -13.92 -12.98 17.95
CA ILE A 58 -12.51 -12.55 17.91
C ILE A 58 -12.39 -11.21 18.61
N ALA A 59 -11.48 -11.09 19.57
CA ALA A 59 -11.25 -9.87 20.32
C ALA A 59 -10.43 -8.84 19.52
N MET A 60 -10.82 -7.58 19.61
CA MET A 60 -10.12 -6.44 19.00
C MET A 60 -9.08 -5.81 19.91
N ALA A 61 -9.04 -6.22 21.18
CA ALA A 61 -8.04 -5.81 22.16
C ALA A 61 -7.68 -6.99 23.06
N SER A 62 -6.72 -6.82 24.02
CA SER A 62 -6.35 -7.88 24.94
C SER A 62 -7.54 -8.39 25.75
N THR A 63 -7.64 -9.72 25.89
CA THR A 63 -8.63 -10.42 26.72
C THR A 63 -8.16 -10.57 28.17
N ASP A 64 -7.00 -10.02 28.55
CA ASP A 64 -6.47 -10.14 29.90
C ASP A 64 -7.44 -9.60 30.93
N GLY A 65 -7.71 -10.39 31.97
CA GLY A 65 -8.67 -10.08 33.03
C GLY A 65 -10.12 -10.39 32.70
N LEU A 66 -10.44 -10.84 31.48
CA LEU A 66 -11.78 -11.28 31.11
C LEU A 66 -12.14 -12.58 31.84
N LYS A 67 -13.31 -12.62 32.46
CA LYS A 67 -13.79 -13.74 33.26
C LYS A 67 -15.00 -14.40 32.59
N ARG A 68 -15.09 -15.72 32.75
CA ARG A 68 -16.33 -16.44 32.44
C ARG A 68 -17.51 -15.84 33.26
N GLY A 69 -18.66 -15.72 32.64
CA GLY A 69 -19.84 -15.10 33.24
C GLY A 69 -19.91 -13.57 33.11
N THR A 70 -18.90 -12.93 32.50
CA THR A 70 -18.97 -11.50 32.17
C THR A 70 -20.13 -11.24 31.22
N ILE A 71 -20.92 -10.21 31.51
CA ILE A 71 -22.05 -9.80 30.67
C ILE A 71 -21.56 -9.13 29.42
N VAL A 72 -22.14 -9.52 28.28
CA VAL A 72 -21.80 -9.03 26.94
C VAL A 72 -23.05 -8.37 26.35
N THR A 73 -22.87 -7.23 25.72
CA THR A 73 -23.93 -6.52 25.05
C THR A 73 -23.73 -6.59 23.54
N ASP A 74 -24.74 -7.05 22.81
CA ASP A 74 -24.76 -6.98 21.35
C ASP A 74 -25.09 -5.55 20.91
N THR A 75 -24.22 -4.94 20.09
CA THR A 75 -24.46 -3.59 19.56
C THR A 75 -25.50 -3.57 18.43
N GLY A 76 -25.88 -4.75 17.92
CA GLY A 76 -26.78 -4.91 16.78
C GLY A 76 -26.17 -4.51 15.43
N ASN A 77 -24.90 -4.12 15.40
CA ASN A 77 -24.21 -3.68 14.19
C ASN A 77 -22.80 -4.25 14.13
N ALA A 78 -22.24 -4.30 12.92
CA ALA A 78 -20.83 -4.59 12.73
C ALA A 78 -19.94 -3.43 13.25
N ILE A 79 -18.64 -3.69 13.38
CA ILE A 79 -17.66 -2.63 13.67
C ILE A 79 -17.79 -1.53 12.63
N SER A 80 -17.86 -0.28 13.07
CA SER A 80 -17.94 0.90 12.22
C SER A 80 -16.83 1.89 12.54
N VAL A 81 -16.43 2.66 11.55
CA VAL A 81 -15.40 3.71 11.66
C VAL A 81 -15.95 5.06 11.25
N PRO A 82 -15.47 6.17 11.83
CA PRO A 82 -15.82 7.50 11.37
C PRO A 82 -15.30 7.70 9.94
N VAL A 83 -16.06 8.38 9.13
CA VAL A 83 -15.74 8.70 7.73
C VAL A 83 -15.96 10.18 7.47
N GLY A 84 -15.34 10.72 6.45
CA GLY A 84 -15.48 12.12 6.07
C GLY A 84 -14.16 12.89 6.17
N ARG A 85 -14.20 14.17 5.78
CA ARG A 85 -13.01 15.02 5.73
C ARG A 85 -12.39 15.30 7.10
N GLU A 86 -13.18 15.17 8.15
CA GLU A 86 -12.77 15.31 9.55
C GLU A 86 -11.79 14.22 9.99
N THR A 87 -11.69 13.13 9.21
CA THR A 87 -10.70 12.06 9.44
C THR A 87 -9.31 12.42 8.92
N LEU A 88 -9.19 13.41 8.04
CA LEU A 88 -7.90 13.81 7.48
C LEU A 88 -7.00 14.44 8.56
N GLY A 89 -5.73 14.10 8.52
CA GLY A 89 -4.75 14.55 9.50
C GLY A 89 -4.84 13.83 10.86
N ARG A 90 -5.65 12.78 10.97
CA ARG A 90 -5.94 12.08 12.21
C ARG A 90 -5.48 10.61 12.14
N ILE A 91 -5.25 10.05 13.33
CA ILE A 91 -4.87 8.63 13.48
C ILE A 91 -5.95 7.90 14.26
N PHE A 92 -6.43 6.79 13.68
CA PHE A 92 -7.46 5.93 14.26
C PHE A 92 -6.95 4.52 14.49
N ASN A 93 -7.58 3.80 15.44
CA ASN A 93 -7.42 2.36 15.59
C ASN A 93 -8.46 1.59 14.73
N VAL A 94 -8.49 0.27 14.87
CA VAL A 94 -9.42 -0.62 14.14
C VAL A 94 -10.90 -0.30 14.38
N LEU A 95 -11.25 0.24 15.56
CA LEU A 95 -12.61 0.61 15.95
C LEU A 95 -12.98 2.04 15.57
N GLY A 96 -12.02 2.79 14.99
CA GLY A 96 -12.21 4.19 14.66
C GLY A 96 -12.07 5.14 15.84
N ASP A 97 -11.47 4.67 16.95
CA ASP A 97 -11.10 5.55 18.06
C ASP A 97 -9.81 6.28 17.73
N THR A 98 -9.69 7.54 18.14
CA THR A 98 -8.48 8.34 17.93
C THR A 98 -7.34 7.88 18.83
N VAL A 99 -6.14 7.76 18.28
CA VAL A 99 -4.92 7.38 19.00
C VAL A 99 -3.83 8.45 18.91
N ASP A 100 -4.17 9.63 18.40
CA ASP A 100 -3.29 10.78 18.22
C ASP A 100 -3.32 11.78 19.42
N ASN A 101 -3.91 11.38 20.54
CA ASN A 101 -4.08 12.20 21.73
C ASN A 101 -4.90 13.50 21.50
N LYS A 102 -5.71 13.54 20.45
CA LYS A 102 -6.64 14.62 20.16
C LYS A 102 -8.08 14.18 20.38
N PRO A 103 -9.02 15.09 20.63
CA PRO A 103 -10.44 14.75 20.74
C PRO A 103 -10.93 14.01 19.50
N ALA A 104 -11.92 13.12 19.67
CA ALA A 104 -12.56 12.46 18.55
C ALA A 104 -13.15 13.50 17.59
N PRO A 105 -13.01 13.34 16.26
CA PRO A 105 -13.60 14.25 15.31
C PRO A 105 -15.14 14.12 15.34
N GLU A 106 -15.82 15.22 15.18
CA GLU A 106 -17.28 15.24 15.01
C GLU A 106 -17.60 14.90 13.56
N THR A 107 -17.80 13.62 13.27
CA THR A 107 -18.16 13.15 11.94
C THR A 107 -19.67 12.96 11.84
N GLU A 108 -20.25 13.29 10.68
CA GLU A 108 -21.68 13.11 10.43
C GLU A 108 -22.07 11.64 10.30
N GLU A 109 -21.18 10.81 9.75
CA GLU A 109 -21.44 9.40 9.44
C GLU A 109 -20.34 8.48 10.01
N ARG A 110 -20.79 7.26 10.31
CA ARG A 110 -19.90 6.10 10.55
C ARG A 110 -20.32 4.98 9.61
N TRP A 111 -19.34 4.31 9.00
CA TRP A 111 -19.60 3.23 8.06
C TRP A 111 -19.08 1.90 8.59
N ASN A 112 -19.85 0.83 8.37
CA ASN A 112 -19.45 -0.52 8.72
C ASN A 112 -18.24 -0.96 7.92
N ILE A 113 -17.29 -1.65 8.55
CA ILE A 113 -16.08 -2.14 7.88
C ILE A 113 -16.33 -3.34 6.98
N HIS A 114 -17.40 -4.10 7.23
CA HIS A 114 -17.83 -5.21 6.39
C HIS A 114 -18.82 -4.71 5.34
N ARG A 115 -18.29 -4.38 4.18
CA ARG A 115 -19.06 -3.88 3.03
C ARG A 115 -18.86 -4.82 1.85
N PRO A 116 -19.89 -5.00 1.00
CA PRO A 116 -19.70 -5.73 -0.25
C PRO A 116 -18.78 -4.95 -1.20
N ALA A 117 -18.14 -5.67 -2.12
CA ALA A 117 -17.49 -5.04 -3.27
C ALA A 117 -18.54 -4.31 -4.13
N PRO A 118 -18.12 -3.27 -4.89
CA PRO A 118 -19.00 -2.61 -5.84
C PRO A 118 -19.64 -3.63 -6.80
N SER A 119 -20.90 -3.40 -7.13
CA SER A 119 -21.62 -4.25 -8.08
C SER A 119 -21.06 -4.07 -9.50
N PHE A 120 -21.28 -5.05 -10.36
CA PHE A 120 -20.71 -5.05 -11.71
C PHE A 120 -21.12 -3.82 -12.55
N ASP A 121 -22.33 -3.32 -12.34
CA ASP A 121 -22.86 -2.13 -13.00
C ASP A 121 -22.28 -0.81 -12.48
N GLU A 122 -21.69 -0.81 -11.28
CA GLU A 122 -21.01 0.35 -10.70
C GLU A 122 -19.55 0.48 -11.17
N LEU A 123 -18.95 -0.60 -11.67
CA LEU A 123 -17.54 -0.59 -12.08
C LEU A 123 -17.29 0.31 -13.29
N SER A 124 -16.14 0.97 -13.29
CA SER A 124 -15.62 1.64 -14.50
C SER A 124 -14.99 0.61 -15.42
N THR A 125 -15.28 0.72 -16.70
CA THR A 125 -14.70 -0.14 -17.76
C THR A 125 -13.48 0.49 -18.43
N SER A 126 -13.19 1.76 -18.15
CA SER A 126 -12.03 2.45 -18.70
C SER A 126 -10.77 2.13 -17.90
N THR A 127 -9.69 1.79 -18.61
CA THR A 127 -8.36 1.69 -18.00
C THR A 127 -7.65 3.03 -18.20
N GLU A 128 -7.43 3.75 -17.10
CA GLU A 128 -6.75 5.03 -17.08
C GLU A 128 -5.44 4.91 -16.32
N ILE A 129 -4.40 5.61 -16.80
CA ILE A 129 -3.14 5.71 -16.07
C ILE A 129 -3.31 6.68 -14.90
N LEU A 130 -2.79 6.28 -13.73
CA LEU A 130 -2.51 7.20 -12.64
C LEU A 130 -1.10 7.77 -12.87
N GLU A 131 -1.01 8.97 -13.39
CA GLU A 131 0.26 9.65 -13.57
C GLU A 131 0.82 10.07 -12.22
N THR A 132 1.96 9.51 -11.85
CA THR A 132 2.57 9.74 -10.54
C THR A 132 3.55 10.90 -10.52
N GLY A 133 4.03 11.33 -11.67
CA GLY A 133 5.08 12.32 -11.81
C GLY A 133 6.48 11.81 -11.44
N ILE A 134 6.61 10.50 -11.24
CA ILE A 134 7.87 9.82 -10.93
C ILE A 134 8.29 9.04 -12.18
N LYS A 135 9.37 9.48 -12.82
CA LYS A 135 9.81 8.96 -14.13
C LYS A 135 9.89 7.46 -14.22
N VAL A 136 10.56 6.82 -13.27
CA VAL A 136 10.77 5.37 -13.31
C VAL A 136 9.47 4.59 -13.17
N ILE A 137 8.53 5.06 -12.38
CA ILE A 137 7.22 4.43 -12.22
C ILE A 137 6.41 4.61 -13.49
N ASP A 138 6.22 5.85 -13.93
CA ASP A 138 5.36 6.19 -15.05
C ASP A 138 5.85 5.56 -16.37
N LEU A 139 7.17 5.40 -16.54
CA LEU A 139 7.74 4.78 -17.73
C LEU A 139 7.68 3.24 -17.69
N ILE A 140 8.17 2.64 -16.61
CA ILE A 140 8.50 1.19 -16.54
C ILE A 140 7.38 0.35 -15.92
N CYS A 141 6.78 0.84 -14.84
CA CYS A 141 5.72 0.12 -14.12
C CYS A 141 4.52 1.03 -13.85
N PRO A 142 3.91 1.62 -14.90
CA PRO A 142 2.84 2.59 -14.74
C PRO A 142 1.67 2.02 -13.95
N TYR A 143 1.08 2.85 -13.10
CA TYR A 143 -0.06 2.50 -12.27
C TYR A 143 -1.37 2.78 -13.00
N SER A 144 -2.33 1.88 -12.86
CA SER A 144 -3.70 2.12 -13.31
C SER A 144 -4.55 2.70 -12.18
N LYS A 145 -5.42 3.64 -12.50
CA LYS A 145 -6.46 4.09 -11.55
C LYS A 145 -7.33 2.90 -11.15
N GLY A 146 -7.56 2.75 -9.87
CA GLY A 146 -8.28 1.60 -9.33
C GLY A 146 -7.48 0.29 -9.32
N GLY A 147 -6.20 0.35 -9.71
CA GLY A 147 -5.29 -0.77 -9.70
C GLY A 147 -4.74 -1.10 -8.31
N LYS A 148 -4.19 -2.30 -8.22
CA LYS A 148 -3.55 -2.83 -7.02
C LYS A 148 -2.06 -2.99 -7.29
N ILE A 149 -1.24 -2.24 -6.58
CA ILE A 149 0.20 -2.19 -6.79
C ILE A 149 0.90 -2.84 -5.60
N GLY A 150 1.74 -3.84 -5.88
CA GLY A 150 2.64 -4.40 -4.88
C GLY A 150 3.92 -3.59 -4.79
N LEU A 151 4.28 -3.15 -3.59
CA LEU A 151 5.54 -2.47 -3.30
C LEU A 151 6.45 -3.40 -2.53
N PHE A 152 7.56 -3.77 -3.16
CA PHE A 152 8.57 -4.66 -2.62
C PHE A 152 9.83 -3.88 -2.27
N GLY A 153 10.44 -4.20 -1.15
CA GLY A 153 11.70 -3.58 -0.76
C GLY A 153 12.04 -3.86 0.68
N GLY A 154 13.33 -4.09 0.92
CA GLY A 154 13.88 -4.24 2.26
C GLY A 154 13.91 -2.92 3.04
N ALA A 155 14.47 -2.98 4.24
CA ALA A 155 14.66 -1.79 5.06
C ALA A 155 15.72 -0.85 4.42
N GLY A 156 15.48 0.46 4.51
CA GLY A 156 16.45 1.48 4.11
C GLY A 156 16.57 1.75 2.60
N VAL A 157 15.63 1.26 1.78
CA VAL A 157 15.63 1.51 0.32
C VAL A 157 14.77 2.70 -0.10
N GLY A 158 14.21 3.45 0.86
CA GLY A 158 13.41 4.65 0.58
C GLY A 158 11.91 4.40 0.36
N LYS A 159 11.36 3.27 0.86
CA LYS A 159 9.93 2.95 0.74
C LYS A 159 9.03 4.07 1.28
N THR A 160 9.29 4.53 2.49
CA THR A 160 8.51 5.60 3.14
C THR A 160 8.54 6.91 2.36
N VAL A 161 9.72 7.28 1.89
CA VAL A 161 9.92 8.52 1.10
C VAL A 161 9.16 8.45 -0.23
N LEU A 162 9.17 7.29 -0.88
CA LEU A 162 8.39 7.06 -2.09
C LEU A 162 6.88 7.17 -1.84
N ILE A 163 6.39 6.57 -0.75
CA ILE A 163 4.98 6.66 -0.34
C ILE A 163 4.58 8.12 -0.12
N MET A 164 5.38 8.88 0.63
CA MET A 164 5.11 10.29 0.89
C MET A 164 5.11 11.13 -0.39
N GLU A 165 6.02 10.88 -1.32
CA GLU A 165 6.03 11.59 -2.60
C GLU A 165 4.81 11.27 -3.46
N LEU A 166 4.36 10.01 -3.49
CA LEU A 166 3.11 9.64 -4.16
C LEU A 166 1.90 10.35 -3.57
N ILE A 167 1.79 10.43 -2.24
CA ILE A 167 0.74 11.19 -1.56
C ILE A 167 0.79 12.66 -1.94
N ASN A 168 1.99 13.26 -1.89
CA ASN A 168 2.19 14.67 -2.23
C ASN A 168 1.79 14.97 -3.69
N ASN A 169 2.22 14.13 -4.62
CA ASN A 169 1.98 14.35 -6.04
C ASN A 169 0.50 14.17 -6.38
N VAL A 170 -0.16 13.14 -5.84
CA VAL A 170 -1.60 12.92 -6.05
C VAL A 170 -2.42 14.05 -5.44
N ALA A 171 -2.07 14.53 -4.25
CA ALA A 171 -2.77 15.64 -3.61
C ALA A 171 -2.62 16.95 -4.40
N LYS A 172 -1.41 17.27 -4.87
CA LYS A 172 -1.15 18.54 -5.56
C LYS A 172 -1.64 18.57 -7.01
N GLU A 173 -1.39 17.49 -7.75
CA GLU A 173 -1.65 17.46 -9.19
C GLU A 173 -3.05 16.93 -9.55
N HIS A 174 -3.59 16.03 -8.74
CA HIS A 174 -4.88 15.38 -8.99
C HIS A 174 -5.97 15.79 -7.99
N GLY A 175 -5.62 16.56 -6.93
CA GLY A 175 -6.55 16.92 -5.87
C GLY A 175 -7.08 15.73 -5.07
N GLY A 176 -6.42 14.58 -5.16
CA GLY A 176 -6.83 13.33 -4.53
C GLY A 176 -6.50 13.28 -3.04
N LEU A 177 -7.17 12.36 -2.35
CA LEU A 177 -7.00 12.08 -0.94
C LEU A 177 -6.30 10.74 -0.75
N SER A 178 -5.70 10.55 0.42
CA SER A 178 -4.98 9.31 0.75
C SER A 178 -5.44 8.76 2.08
N VAL A 179 -5.42 7.44 2.19
CA VAL A 179 -5.60 6.71 3.44
C VAL A 179 -4.41 5.78 3.62
N PHE A 180 -3.72 5.91 4.73
CA PHE A 180 -2.62 5.02 5.08
C PHE A 180 -3.06 4.05 6.16
N THR A 181 -2.90 2.76 5.89
CA THR A 181 -3.30 1.68 6.79
C THR A 181 -2.07 0.91 7.24
N GLY A 182 -1.70 1.06 8.50
CA GLY A 182 -0.62 0.32 9.15
C GLY A 182 -1.14 -1.00 9.71
N VAL A 183 -0.72 -2.11 9.13
CA VAL A 183 -1.14 -3.46 9.51
C VAL A 183 0.03 -4.23 10.11
N GLY A 184 0.03 -4.40 11.42
CA GLY A 184 1.04 -5.18 12.13
C GLY A 184 2.45 -4.59 12.09
N GLU A 185 2.58 -3.29 11.81
CA GLU A 185 3.86 -2.61 11.81
C GLU A 185 4.27 -2.13 13.21
N ARG A 186 5.53 -1.74 13.37
CA ARG A 186 6.06 -1.26 14.65
C ARG A 186 5.47 0.10 15.00
N THR A 187 5.07 0.28 16.24
CA THR A 187 4.53 1.57 16.75
C THR A 187 5.49 2.73 16.49
N ARG A 188 6.79 2.50 16.63
CA ARG A 188 7.81 3.53 16.35
C ARG A 188 7.77 3.97 14.89
N GLU A 189 7.74 3.03 13.96
CA GLU A 189 7.70 3.34 12.51
C GLU A 189 6.44 4.10 12.12
N GLY A 190 5.30 3.74 12.73
CA GLY A 190 4.05 4.48 12.54
C GLY A 190 4.10 5.92 13.08
N ASN A 191 4.77 6.14 14.21
CA ASN A 191 4.97 7.48 14.77
C ASN A 191 5.96 8.30 13.94
N ASP A 192 7.06 7.69 13.50
CA ASP A 192 8.04 8.35 12.64
C ASP A 192 7.38 8.80 11.32
N LEU A 193 6.58 7.92 10.70
CA LEU A 193 5.81 8.26 9.49
C LEU A 193 4.84 9.43 9.71
N TYR A 194 4.11 9.44 10.83
CA TYR A 194 3.21 10.55 11.15
C TYR A 194 3.95 11.89 11.28
N ASN A 195 5.11 11.88 11.93
CA ASN A 195 5.94 13.08 12.09
C ASN A 195 6.49 13.55 10.72
N GLU A 196 7.00 12.64 9.90
CA GLU A 196 7.50 12.95 8.55
C GLU A 196 6.39 13.49 7.64
N MET A 197 5.18 12.92 7.69
CA MET A 197 4.00 13.43 6.98
C MET A 197 3.58 14.82 7.46
N THR A 198 3.73 15.08 8.76
CA THR A 198 3.41 16.39 9.35
C THR A 198 4.41 17.44 8.91
N GLU A 199 5.71 17.12 8.93
CA GLU A 199 6.78 18.03 8.52
C GLU A 199 6.75 18.35 7.03
N SER A 200 6.39 17.38 6.18
CA SER A 200 6.23 17.56 4.74
C SER A 200 4.89 18.20 4.35
N GLY A 201 3.93 18.27 5.28
CA GLY A 201 2.59 18.84 5.06
C GLY A 201 1.60 17.91 4.34
N VAL A 202 1.99 16.70 3.97
CA VAL A 202 1.10 15.74 3.30
C VAL A 202 0.02 15.16 4.22
N ILE A 203 0.19 15.28 5.53
CA ILE A 203 -0.76 14.80 6.54
C ILE A 203 -2.16 15.39 6.37
N ASN A 204 -2.28 16.63 5.88
CA ASN A 204 -3.56 17.31 5.72
C ASN A 204 -4.50 16.64 4.70
N ASN A 205 -3.95 15.83 3.81
CA ASN A 205 -4.69 15.10 2.78
C ASN A 205 -4.72 13.59 3.05
N THR A 206 -4.33 13.16 4.26
CA THR A 206 -4.17 11.75 4.59
C THR A 206 -4.87 11.41 5.89
N ALA A 207 -5.70 10.37 5.89
CA ALA A 207 -6.19 9.70 7.10
C ALA A 207 -5.31 8.49 7.41
N LEU A 208 -5.02 8.26 8.70
CA LEU A 208 -4.18 7.15 9.15
C LEU A 208 -5.00 6.21 10.02
N VAL A 209 -4.89 4.91 9.74
CA VAL A 209 -5.56 3.86 10.52
C VAL A 209 -4.55 2.80 10.89
N TYR A 210 -4.30 2.60 12.17
CA TYR A 210 -3.25 1.75 12.68
C TYR A 210 -3.77 0.57 13.48
N GLY A 211 -3.31 -0.63 13.13
CA GLY A 211 -3.37 -1.85 13.91
C GLY A 211 -1.96 -2.39 14.10
N GLN A 212 -1.31 -1.98 15.19
CA GLN A 212 0.11 -2.15 15.41
C GLN A 212 0.51 -3.61 15.72
N MET A 213 1.81 -3.90 15.67
CA MET A 213 2.39 -5.22 15.93
C MET A 213 2.06 -5.78 17.32
N ASN A 214 1.89 -4.92 18.32
CA ASN A 214 1.56 -5.30 19.69
C ASN A 214 0.06 -5.53 19.94
N GLU A 215 -0.78 -5.22 18.95
CA GLU A 215 -2.22 -5.47 19.06
C GLU A 215 -2.57 -6.93 18.74
N PRO A 216 -3.70 -7.44 19.29
CA PRO A 216 -4.11 -8.82 19.04
C PRO A 216 -4.44 -9.08 17.57
N PRO A 217 -4.46 -10.35 17.13
CA PRO A 217 -4.69 -10.69 15.73
C PRO A 217 -6.03 -10.19 15.19
N GLY A 218 -7.07 -10.07 16.02
CA GLY A 218 -8.36 -9.49 15.61
C GLY A 218 -8.22 -8.06 15.08
N ALA A 219 -7.50 -7.20 15.79
CA ALA A 219 -7.24 -5.84 15.35
C ALA A 219 -6.43 -5.82 14.05
N ARG A 220 -5.34 -6.60 13.97
CA ARG A 220 -4.49 -6.65 12.78
C ARG A 220 -5.19 -7.19 11.53
N MET A 221 -6.13 -8.11 11.67
CA MET A 221 -6.88 -8.65 10.53
C MET A 221 -8.07 -7.76 10.10
N ARG A 222 -8.49 -6.79 10.91
CA ARG A 222 -9.61 -5.90 10.59
C ARG A 222 -9.19 -4.47 10.24
N VAL A 223 -8.03 -4.03 10.68
CA VAL A 223 -7.59 -2.63 10.44
C VAL A 223 -7.48 -2.28 8.95
N ALA A 224 -7.10 -3.22 8.09
CA ALA A 224 -7.11 -3.00 6.64
C ALA A 224 -8.51 -2.69 6.10
N LEU A 225 -9.54 -3.38 6.64
CA LEU A 225 -10.94 -3.10 6.30
C LEU A 225 -11.38 -1.73 6.82
N SER A 226 -10.93 -1.34 8.01
CA SER A 226 -11.21 -0.03 8.59
C SER A 226 -10.68 1.10 7.71
N GLY A 227 -9.41 1.02 7.28
CA GLY A 227 -8.82 2.01 6.38
C GLY A 227 -9.47 2.03 5.00
N LEU A 228 -9.76 0.84 4.44
CA LEU A 228 -10.46 0.73 3.17
C LEU A 228 -11.86 1.38 3.22
N THR A 229 -12.57 1.23 4.33
CA THR A 229 -13.90 1.84 4.51
C THR A 229 -13.82 3.38 4.50
N VAL A 230 -12.81 3.97 5.11
CA VAL A 230 -12.55 5.42 5.02
C VAL A 230 -12.29 5.84 3.57
N ALA A 231 -11.49 5.08 2.84
CA ALA A 231 -11.22 5.35 1.42
C ALA A 231 -12.48 5.22 0.55
N GLU A 232 -13.32 4.23 0.81
CA GLU A 232 -14.59 4.03 0.10
C GLU A 232 -15.54 5.22 0.25
N TYR A 233 -15.57 5.85 1.41
CA TYR A 233 -16.39 7.05 1.60
C TYR A 233 -16.00 8.16 0.62
N PHE A 234 -14.71 8.45 0.50
CA PHE A 234 -14.23 9.46 -0.42
C PHE A 234 -14.50 9.10 -1.89
N ARG A 235 -14.35 7.82 -2.26
CA ARG A 235 -14.68 7.34 -3.61
C ARG A 235 -16.18 7.46 -3.91
N ASP A 236 -17.03 6.96 -3.01
CA ASP A 236 -18.44 6.71 -3.29
C ASP A 236 -19.35 7.93 -2.98
N LYS A 237 -18.99 8.73 -1.98
CA LYS A 237 -19.76 9.93 -1.56
C LYS A 237 -19.18 11.22 -2.11
N GLU A 238 -17.85 11.35 -2.12
CA GLU A 238 -17.21 12.58 -2.55
C GLU A 238 -16.69 12.51 -4.01
N ASN A 239 -16.86 11.37 -4.68
CA ASN A 239 -16.43 11.12 -6.06
C ASN A 239 -14.93 11.45 -6.28
N GLN A 240 -14.10 11.05 -5.33
CA GLN A 240 -12.66 11.30 -5.35
C GLN A 240 -11.87 10.12 -5.89
N ASP A 241 -10.70 10.43 -6.42
CA ASP A 241 -9.64 9.45 -6.64
C ASP A 241 -8.81 9.35 -5.36
N VAL A 242 -8.74 8.16 -4.78
CA VAL A 242 -8.14 7.91 -3.47
C VAL A 242 -6.94 6.99 -3.63
N LEU A 243 -5.83 7.31 -2.96
CA LEU A 243 -4.74 6.38 -2.72
C LEU A 243 -4.97 5.66 -1.39
N LEU A 244 -4.92 4.33 -1.42
CA LEU A 244 -4.95 3.49 -0.23
C LEU A 244 -3.60 2.79 -0.06
N PHE A 245 -2.90 3.10 1.01
CA PHE A 245 -1.67 2.41 1.38
C PHE A 245 -1.96 1.34 2.43
N ILE A 246 -1.45 0.13 2.22
CA ILE A 246 -1.54 -0.97 3.17
C ILE A 246 -0.12 -1.44 3.47
N ASP A 247 0.37 -1.17 4.65
CA ASP A 247 1.68 -1.59 5.11
C ASP A 247 1.53 -2.39 6.41
N ASN A 248 1.60 -3.68 6.39
CA ASN A 248 1.97 -4.63 5.35
C ASN A 248 0.83 -5.62 5.09
N ILE A 249 0.50 -5.90 3.85
CA ILE A 249 -0.60 -6.83 3.50
C ILE A 249 -0.35 -8.27 3.99
N PHE A 250 0.91 -8.70 4.09
CA PHE A 250 1.25 -10.00 4.66
C PHE A 250 0.76 -10.16 6.12
N ARG A 251 0.80 -9.08 6.90
CA ARG A 251 0.35 -9.11 8.31
C ARG A 251 -1.15 -9.32 8.45
N PHE A 252 -1.92 -8.87 7.45
CA PHE A 252 -3.36 -9.18 7.36
C PHE A 252 -3.59 -10.69 7.28
N THR A 253 -2.89 -11.40 6.40
CA THR A 253 -3.02 -12.86 6.26
C THR A 253 -2.46 -13.60 7.46
N GLN A 254 -1.32 -13.16 8.01
CA GLN A 254 -0.72 -13.75 9.20
C GLN A 254 -1.65 -13.69 10.41
N ALA A 255 -2.29 -12.54 10.64
CA ALA A 255 -3.26 -12.40 11.74
C ALA A 255 -4.43 -13.38 11.60
N GLY A 256 -4.93 -13.61 10.39
CA GLY A 256 -5.94 -14.62 10.12
C GLY A 256 -5.47 -16.04 10.46
N SER A 257 -4.20 -16.38 10.18
CA SER A 257 -3.63 -17.69 10.52
C SER A 257 -3.50 -17.90 12.02
N GLU A 258 -3.20 -16.87 12.78
CA GLU A 258 -3.04 -16.93 14.25
C GLU A 258 -4.35 -17.33 14.96
N VAL A 259 -5.51 -16.95 14.45
CA VAL A 259 -6.81 -17.27 15.06
C VAL A 259 -7.47 -18.51 14.44
N SER A 260 -7.02 -18.97 13.30
CA SER A 260 -7.69 -20.02 12.50
C SER A 260 -7.90 -21.33 13.27
N ALA A 261 -6.86 -21.80 13.96
CA ALA A 261 -6.95 -23.01 14.77
C ALA A 261 -7.91 -22.87 15.96
N LEU A 262 -7.93 -21.69 16.59
CA LEU A 262 -8.83 -21.38 17.72
C LEU A 262 -10.29 -21.30 17.26
N LEU A 263 -10.52 -20.95 15.99
CA LEU A 263 -11.85 -21.01 15.38
C LEU A 263 -12.27 -22.41 14.98
N GLY A 264 -11.43 -23.44 15.21
CA GLY A 264 -11.72 -24.82 14.86
C GLY A 264 -11.53 -25.16 13.39
N ARG A 265 -10.79 -24.37 12.65
CA ARG A 265 -10.48 -24.60 11.23
C ARG A 265 -9.24 -25.48 11.09
N MET A 266 -9.30 -26.47 10.22
CA MET A 266 -8.11 -27.26 9.88
C MET A 266 -7.13 -26.42 9.08
N PRO A 267 -5.82 -26.43 9.39
CA PRO A 267 -4.82 -25.68 8.65
C PRO A 267 -4.69 -26.20 7.21
N SER A 268 -4.45 -25.28 6.29
CA SER A 268 -4.09 -25.56 4.91
C SER A 268 -2.56 -25.66 4.73
N ALA A 269 -2.07 -25.53 3.50
CA ALA A 269 -0.64 -25.57 3.21
C ALA A 269 0.16 -24.56 4.07
N VAL A 270 1.32 -24.98 4.55
CA VAL A 270 2.24 -24.19 5.39
C VAL A 270 1.62 -23.66 6.69
N GLY A 271 0.46 -24.20 7.11
CA GLY A 271 -0.22 -23.81 8.34
C GLY A 271 -1.14 -22.59 8.20
N TYR A 272 -1.37 -22.09 7.00
CA TYR A 272 -2.30 -20.97 6.76
C TYR A 272 -3.76 -21.40 6.94
N GLN A 273 -4.64 -20.42 7.14
CA GLN A 273 -6.08 -20.64 7.19
C GLN A 273 -6.63 -21.14 5.84
N PRO A 274 -7.63 -22.05 5.84
CA PRO A 274 -8.24 -22.54 4.61
C PRO A 274 -9.01 -21.43 3.87
N THR A 275 -9.35 -20.33 4.55
CA THR A 275 -10.07 -19.17 4.05
C THR A 275 -9.16 -18.06 3.49
N LEU A 276 -7.85 -18.30 3.37
CA LEU A 276 -6.86 -17.31 2.95
C LEU A 276 -7.26 -16.59 1.65
N ALA A 277 -7.57 -17.34 0.61
CA ALA A 277 -7.92 -16.78 -0.69
C ALA A 277 -9.25 -15.99 -0.65
N THR A 278 -10.23 -16.49 0.12
CA THR A 278 -11.52 -15.81 0.28
C THR A 278 -11.39 -14.51 1.07
N GLU A 279 -10.62 -14.50 2.14
CA GLU A 279 -10.36 -13.31 2.96
C GLU A 279 -9.60 -12.24 2.17
N MET A 280 -8.56 -12.65 1.43
CA MET A 280 -7.81 -11.76 0.55
C MET A 280 -8.69 -11.23 -0.59
N GLY A 281 -9.47 -12.07 -1.24
CA GLY A 281 -10.40 -11.68 -2.29
C GLY A 281 -11.44 -10.68 -1.81
N ALA A 282 -12.04 -10.90 -0.64
CA ALA A 282 -13.02 -10.00 -0.05
C ALA A 282 -12.47 -8.59 0.20
N LEU A 283 -11.19 -8.48 0.58
CA LEU A 283 -10.50 -7.19 0.71
C LEU A 283 -10.20 -6.58 -0.66
N GLN A 284 -9.56 -7.34 -1.54
CA GLN A 284 -9.01 -6.83 -2.79
C GLN A 284 -10.08 -6.41 -3.81
N GLU A 285 -11.21 -7.11 -3.87
CA GLU A 285 -12.31 -6.78 -4.80
C GLU A 285 -13.04 -5.48 -4.47
N ARG A 286 -12.92 -4.97 -3.27
CA ARG A 286 -13.42 -3.64 -2.87
C ARG A 286 -12.54 -2.50 -3.41
N ILE A 287 -11.28 -2.81 -3.72
CA ILE A 287 -10.28 -1.86 -4.22
C ILE A 287 -10.39 -1.81 -5.73
N THR A 288 -11.09 -0.82 -6.26
CA THR A 288 -11.38 -0.73 -7.69
C THR A 288 -11.84 0.68 -8.09
N SER A 289 -11.86 0.94 -9.40
CA SER A 289 -12.51 2.11 -9.98
C SER A 289 -14.00 1.87 -10.15
N THR A 290 -14.78 2.87 -9.76
CA THR A 290 -16.22 2.94 -10.04
C THR A 290 -16.53 4.11 -10.96
N LYS A 291 -17.78 4.22 -11.40
CA LYS A 291 -18.26 5.38 -12.19
C LYS A 291 -18.19 6.71 -11.41
N LYS A 292 -18.03 6.65 -10.09
CA LYS A 292 -17.98 7.82 -9.20
C LYS A 292 -16.55 8.28 -8.89
N GLY A 293 -15.63 7.35 -8.70
CA GLY A 293 -14.26 7.62 -8.33
C GLY A 293 -13.43 6.33 -8.31
N SER A 294 -12.20 6.42 -7.84
CA SER A 294 -11.29 5.27 -7.80
C SER A 294 -10.61 5.11 -6.43
N ILE A 295 -10.29 3.87 -6.09
CA ILE A 295 -9.33 3.55 -5.05
C ILE A 295 -8.17 2.81 -5.72
N THR A 296 -6.99 3.42 -5.73
CA THR A 296 -5.75 2.79 -6.17
C THR A 296 -4.98 2.40 -4.92
N SER A 297 -4.63 1.12 -4.78
CA SER A 297 -3.89 0.66 -3.62
C SER A 297 -2.43 0.43 -3.90
N ILE A 298 -1.59 0.84 -2.94
CA ILE A 298 -0.17 0.52 -2.89
C ILE A 298 0.04 -0.31 -1.64
N GLN A 299 0.35 -1.58 -1.84
CA GLN A 299 0.42 -2.59 -0.79
C GLN A 299 1.88 -3.01 -0.62
N ALA A 300 2.44 -2.72 0.55
CA ALA A 300 3.74 -3.29 0.90
C ALA A 300 3.59 -4.80 1.11
N VAL A 301 4.41 -5.56 0.42
CA VAL A 301 4.38 -7.02 0.47
C VAL A 301 5.69 -7.52 1.09
N TYR A 302 5.57 -8.22 2.21
CA TYR A 302 6.66 -8.99 2.78
C TYR A 302 6.61 -10.42 2.24
N VAL A 303 7.75 -10.91 1.80
CA VAL A 303 7.90 -12.28 1.28
C VAL A 303 8.73 -13.08 2.29
N PRO A 304 8.13 -14.02 3.04
CA PRO A 304 8.85 -14.84 4.01
C PRO A 304 9.98 -15.63 3.35
N ALA A 305 11.19 -15.52 3.89
CA ALA A 305 12.39 -16.21 3.39
C ALA A 305 12.67 -16.00 1.88
N ASP A 306 12.19 -14.89 1.32
CA ASP A 306 12.26 -14.60 -0.12
C ASP A 306 11.60 -15.68 -1.01
N ASP A 307 10.70 -16.46 -0.44
CA ASP A 307 9.97 -17.53 -1.15
C ASP A 307 8.66 -17.01 -1.74
N LEU A 308 8.67 -16.71 -3.03
CA LEU A 308 7.49 -16.26 -3.77
C LEU A 308 6.41 -17.33 -3.93
N THR A 309 6.72 -18.59 -3.60
CA THR A 309 5.76 -19.70 -3.66
C THR A 309 4.99 -19.89 -2.35
N ASP A 310 5.35 -19.16 -1.28
CA ASP A 310 4.58 -19.15 -0.05
C ASP A 310 3.13 -18.72 -0.34
N PRO A 311 2.13 -19.41 0.24
CA PRO A 311 0.72 -19.16 -0.07
C PRO A 311 0.24 -17.73 0.15
N ALA A 312 0.78 -16.99 1.13
CA ALA A 312 0.33 -15.63 1.42
C ALA A 312 0.78 -14.63 0.34
N PRO A 313 2.08 -14.50 -0.02
CA PRO A 313 2.48 -13.66 -1.14
C PRO A 313 1.90 -14.15 -2.46
N ALA A 314 1.86 -15.47 -2.74
CA ALA A 314 1.31 -16.02 -3.98
C ALA A 314 -0.16 -15.61 -4.17
N THR A 315 -0.98 -15.66 -3.13
CA THR A 315 -2.38 -15.22 -3.17
C THR A 315 -2.47 -13.71 -3.41
N THR A 316 -1.61 -12.93 -2.78
CA THR A 316 -1.55 -11.47 -2.98
C THR A 316 -1.18 -11.13 -4.42
N PHE A 317 -0.17 -11.77 -4.99
CA PHE A 317 0.28 -11.54 -6.38
C PHE A 317 -0.81 -11.76 -7.41
N ALA A 318 -1.70 -12.71 -7.19
CA ALA A 318 -2.82 -12.97 -8.10
C ALA A 318 -3.73 -11.75 -8.30
N HIS A 319 -3.79 -10.85 -7.32
CA HIS A 319 -4.61 -9.64 -7.36
C HIS A 319 -3.87 -8.40 -7.87
N LEU A 320 -2.54 -8.42 -7.94
CA LEU A 320 -1.76 -7.23 -8.31
C LEU A 320 -1.80 -6.93 -9.80
N ASP A 321 -1.93 -5.65 -10.12
CA ASP A 321 -1.90 -5.12 -11.49
C ASP A 321 -0.51 -4.61 -11.88
N ALA A 322 0.27 -4.17 -10.90
CA ALA A 322 1.65 -3.74 -11.08
C ALA A 322 2.49 -4.11 -9.85
N THR A 323 3.79 -4.25 -10.06
CA THR A 323 4.77 -4.44 -8.99
C THR A 323 5.89 -3.41 -9.12
N THR A 324 6.22 -2.76 -8.02
CA THR A 324 7.35 -1.85 -7.90
C THR A 324 8.35 -2.44 -6.93
N VAL A 325 9.54 -2.76 -7.42
CA VAL A 325 10.61 -3.38 -6.62
C VAL A 325 11.67 -2.33 -6.29
N LEU A 326 11.88 -2.08 -5.01
CA LEU A 326 12.96 -1.22 -4.51
C LEU A 326 14.18 -2.08 -4.19
N ALA A 327 15.30 -1.83 -4.88
CA ALA A 327 16.51 -2.63 -4.78
C ALA A 327 17.61 -1.93 -3.98
N ARG A 328 18.21 -2.66 -3.03
CA ARG A 328 19.33 -2.16 -2.25
C ARG A 328 20.57 -1.91 -3.12
N SER A 329 20.77 -2.71 -4.16
CA SER A 329 21.85 -2.54 -5.13
C SER A 329 21.80 -1.18 -5.84
N ILE A 330 20.60 -0.69 -6.14
CA ILE A 330 20.36 0.63 -6.76
C ILE A 330 20.53 1.74 -5.72
N ALA A 331 19.98 1.55 -4.52
CA ALA A 331 20.14 2.50 -3.42
C ALA A 331 21.62 2.71 -3.03
N SER A 332 22.43 1.64 -3.05
CA SER A 332 23.86 1.73 -2.76
C SER A 332 24.68 2.50 -3.80
N GLN A 333 24.13 2.68 -5.01
CA GLN A 333 24.70 3.53 -6.06
C GLN A 333 24.29 5.00 -5.93
N GLY A 334 23.49 5.33 -4.91
CA GLY A 334 22.96 6.69 -4.71
C GLY A 334 21.86 7.08 -5.69
N ILE A 335 21.21 6.09 -6.33
CA ILE A 335 20.11 6.33 -7.27
C ILE A 335 18.79 6.23 -6.50
N TYR A 336 18.04 7.33 -6.42
CA TYR A 336 16.74 7.41 -5.77
C TYR A 336 15.69 8.08 -6.67
N PRO A 337 14.45 7.54 -6.74
CA PRO A 337 13.98 6.35 -6.02
C PRO A 337 14.70 5.09 -6.49
N ALA A 338 14.96 4.17 -5.57
CA ALA A 338 15.74 2.97 -5.85
C ALA A 338 14.91 1.86 -6.52
N VAL A 339 14.06 2.23 -7.44
CA VAL A 339 13.18 1.30 -8.19
C VAL A 339 14.00 0.53 -9.21
N ASP A 340 13.89 -0.80 -9.16
CA ASP A 340 14.54 -1.66 -10.14
C ASP A 340 13.70 -1.71 -11.42
N PRO A 341 14.22 -1.18 -12.54
CA PRO A 341 13.46 -1.11 -13.80
C PRO A 341 13.34 -2.46 -14.52
N LEU A 342 14.12 -3.47 -14.13
CA LEU A 342 14.08 -4.80 -14.74
C LEU A 342 13.17 -5.77 -13.96
N GLU A 343 13.09 -5.61 -12.63
CA GLU A 343 12.27 -6.43 -11.76
C GLU A 343 10.84 -5.86 -11.58
N SER A 344 10.64 -4.57 -11.84
CA SER A 344 9.33 -3.92 -11.74
C SER A 344 8.50 -4.15 -12.99
N THR A 345 7.20 -4.40 -12.80
CA THR A 345 6.30 -4.77 -13.90
C THR A 345 4.94 -4.08 -13.79
N SER A 346 4.22 -3.96 -14.91
CA SER A 346 2.85 -3.49 -14.95
C SER A 346 2.07 -4.18 -16.05
N ARG A 347 0.82 -4.58 -15.73
CA ARG A 347 -0.09 -5.19 -16.72
C ARG A 347 -0.54 -4.23 -17.80
N ILE A 348 -0.57 -2.94 -17.50
CA ILE A 348 -0.95 -1.92 -18.49
C ILE A 348 0.19 -1.50 -19.41
N LEU A 349 1.42 -2.00 -19.21
CA LEU A 349 2.54 -1.74 -20.10
C LEU A 349 2.36 -2.54 -21.41
N SER A 350 1.46 -2.07 -22.25
CA SER A 350 1.14 -2.62 -23.56
C SER A 350 0.86 -1.51 -24.56
N PRO A 351 1.13 -1.71 -25.85
CA PRO A 351 0.89 -0.68 -26.88
C PRO A 351 -0.59 -0.31 -27.01
N ASP A 352 -1.50 -1.26 -26.76
CA ASP A 352 -2.94 -1.05 -26.86
C ASP A 352 -3.48 -0.08 -25.79
N ILE A 353 -2.84 -0.01 -24.63
CA ILE A 353 -3.28 0.84 -23.50
C ILE A 353 -2.49 2.15 -23.47
N LEU A 354 -1.17 2.08 -23.59
CA LEU A 354 -0.26 3.22 -23.41
C LEU A 354 0.14 3.90 -24.73
N GLY A 355 -0.12 3.27 -25.84
CA GLY A 355 0.37 3.69 -27.16
C GLY A 355 1.78 3.16 -27.48
N GLU A 356 2.08 3.09 -28.78
CA GLU A 356 3.34 2.53 -29.30
C GLU A 356 4.58 3.28 -28.81
N GLU A 357 4.52 4.60 -28.70
CA GLU A 357 5.69 5.40 -28.30
C GLU A 357 6.12 5.10 -26.86
N HIS A 358 5.19 5.13 -25.91
CA HIS A 358 5.49 4.83 -24.53
C HIS A 358 6.03 3.40 -24.39
N TYR A 359 5.32 2.43 -24.96
CA TYR A 359 5.70 1.03 -24.89
C TYR A 359 7.10 0.77 -25.50
N SER A 360 7.37 1.30 -26.68
CA SER A 360 8.67 1.08 -27.34
C SER A 360 9.82 1.73 -26.59
N VAL A 361 9.64 2.92 -26.04
CA VAL A 361 10.66 3.60 -25.23
C VAL A 361 10.94 2.81 -23.93
N ALA A 362 9.90 2.36 -23.23
CA ALA A 362 10.04 1.56 -22.01
C ALA A 362 10.78 0.23 -22.28
N LYS A 363 10.41 -0.47 -23.34
CA LYS A 363 11.06 -1.73 -23.73
C LYS A 363 12.50 -1.55 -24.14
N GLU A 364 12.80 -0.48 -24.86
CA GLU A 364 14.18 -0.19 -25.28
C GLU A 364 15.06 0.20 -24.06
N VAL A 365 14.53 0.96 -23.12
CA VAL A 365 15.21 1.23 -21.83
C VAL A 365 15.54 -0.07 -21.11
N GLN A 366 14.57 -0.97 -20.98
CA GLN A 366 14.79 -2.28 -20.34
C GLN A 366 15.82 -3.10 -21.10
N ARG A 367 15.79 -3.13 -22.43
CA ARG A 367 16.74 -3.85 -23.27
C ARG A 367 18.18 -3.34 -23.07
N ILE A 368 18.35 -2.03 -23.06
CA ILE A 368 19.67 -1.40 -22.87
C ILE A 368 20.21 -1.72 -21.48
N LEU A 369 19.40 -1.63 -20.43
CA LEU A 369 19.79 -1.92 -19.06
C LEU A 369 20.10 -3.41 -18.86
N GLN A 370 19.33 -4.29 -19.48
CA GLN A 370 19.59 -5.74 -19.46
C GLN A 370 20.92 -6.06 -20.11
N ARG A 371 21.16 -5.53 -21.30
CA ARG A 371 22.43 -5.72 -21.99
C ARG A 371 23.61 -5.15 -21.22
N TYR A 372 23.42 -4.01 -20.58
CA TYR A 372 24.45 -3.44 -19.70
C TYR A 372 24.80 -4.36 -18.54
N ASN A 373 23.79 -4.96 -17.88
CA ASN A 373 24.05 -5.94 -16.81
C ASN A 373 24.87 -7.14 -17.31
N GLU A 374 24.58 -7.66 -18.50
CA GLU A 374 25.36 -8.75 -19.10
C GLU A 374 26.82 -8.35 -19.37
N LEU A 375 27.06 -7.10 -19.76
CA LEU A 375 28.39 -6.59 -20.02
C LEU A 375 29.18 -6.28 -18.76
N MET A 376 28.53 -6.09 -17.61
CA MET A 376 29.20 -5.71 -16.36
C MET A 376 30.26 -6.74 -15.92
N ASP A 377 29.97 -8.04 -16.07
CA ASP A 377 30.92 -9.10 -15.73
C ASP A 377 32.15 -9.05 -16.65
N ILE A 378 31.92 -8.76 -17.92
CA ILE A 378 33.00 -8.61 -18.90
C ILE A 378 33.86 -7.38 -18.57
N ILE A 379 33.21 -6.26 -18.25
CA ILE A 379 33.90 -5.01 -17.86
C ILE A 379 34.71 -5.20 -16.58
N ALA A 380 34.20 -5.94 -15.61
CA ALA A 380 34.87 -6.17 -14.33
C ALA A 380 36.13 -7.03 -14.49
N ILE A 381 36.15 -7.97 -15.44
CA ILE A 381 37.28 -8.90 -15.67
C ILE A 381 38.28 -8.34 -16.69
N MET A 382 37.79 -7.81 -17.81
CA MET A 382 38.61 -7.47 -18.97
C MET A 382 38.78 -5.94 -19.16
N GLY A 383 37.97 -5.13 -18.51
CA GLY A 383 37.95 -3.68 -18.68
C GLY A 383 37.09 -3.21 -19.85
N MET A 384 36.90 -1.89 -19.92
CA MET A 384 36.09 -1.25 -20.96
C MET A 384 36.71 -1.32 -22.35
N ASP A 385 38.04 -1.40 -22.41
CA ASP A 385 38.78 -1.32 -23.69
C ASP A 385 38.53 -2.52 -24.59
N GLU A 386 38.20 -3.66 -24.02
CA GLU A 386 37.92 -4.91 -24.74
C GLU A 386 36.52 -4.99 -25.35
N LEU A 387 35.64 -4.02 -25.01
CA LEU A 387 34.31 -3.96 -25.59
C LEU A 387 34.37 -3.45 -27.05
N SER A 388 33.41 -3.91 -27.87
CA SER A 388 33.14 -3.33 -29.18
C SER A 388 32.73 -1.85 -29.08
N ASP A 389 32.93 -1.09 -30.11
CA ASP A 389 32.49 0.33 -30.12
C ASP A 389 30.98 0.47 -29.91
N GLU A 390 30.21 -0.48 -30.42
CA GLU A 390 28.75 -0.54 -30.21
C GLU A 390 28.41 -0.79 -28.74
N ASP A 391 29.07 -1.74 -28.07
CA ASP A 391 28.88 -2.02 -26.64
C ASP A 391 29.37 -0.85 -25.76
N LYS A 392 30.44 -0.17 -26.12
CA LYS A 392 30.91 1.05 -25.41
C LYS A 392 29.87 2.16 -25.47
N LEU A 393 29.25 2.37 -26.63
CA LEU A 393 28.20 3.36 -26.79
C LEU A 393 26.97 2.98 -25.97
N LEU A 394 26.56 1.70 -26.01
CA LEU A 394 25.46 1.18 -25.24
C LEU A 394 25.69 1.37 -23.72
N VAL A 395 26.87 1.06 -23.22
CA VAL A 395 27.26 1.26 -21.81
C VAL A 395 27.15 2.74 -21.42
N GLY A 396 27.62 3.65 -22.27
CA GLY A 396 27.51 5.08 -22.03
C GLY A 396 26.05 5.53 -21.89
N ARG A 397 25.19 5.09 -22.81
CA ARG A 397 23.75 5.38 -22.76
C ARG A 397 23.07 4.72 -21.56
N ALA A 398 23.39 3.46 -21.23
CA ALA A 398 22.84 2.74 -20.09
C ALA A 398 23.13 3.47 -18.76
N ARG A 399 24.35 3.97 -18.57
CA ARG A 399 24.74 4.74 -17.38
C ARG A 399 23.97 6.05 -17.29
N LYS A 400 23.74 6.75 -18.41
CA LYS A 400 22.91 7.95 -18.45
C LYS A 400 21.45 7.64 -18.11
N ILE A 401 20.90 6.55 -18.64
CA ILE A 401 19.56 6.06 -18.34
C ILE A 401 19.41 5.76 -16.84
N GLN A 402 20.35 5.01 -16.25
CA GLN A 402 20.31 4.70 -14.82
C GLN A 402 20.26 5.97 -13.95
N ARG A 403 21.09 6.97 -14.28
CA ARG A 403 21.09 8.23 -13.55
C ARG A 403 19.86 9.07 -13.82
N PHE A 404 19.33 9.06 -15.03
CA PHE A 404 18.12 9.78 -15.39
C PHE A 404 16.83 9.16 -14.81
N LEU A 405 16.88 7.89 -14.41
CA LEU A 405 15.81 7.26 -13.62
C LEU A 405 15.73 7.85 -12.20
N SER A 406 16.79 8.44 -11.68
CA SER A 406 16.75 9.19 -10.42
C SER A 406 15.96 10.50 -10.57
N GLN A 407 15.40 10.96 -9.47
CA GLN A 407 14.58 12.16 -9.44
C GLN A 407 14.60 12.80 -8.06
N PRO A 408 14.72 14.11 -7.93
CA PRO A 408 14.57 14.79 -6.66
C PRO A 408 13.09 14.82 -6.25
N PHE A 409 12.80 14.53 -4.99
CA PHE A 409 11.46 14.50 -4.44
C PHE A 409 11.16 15.73 -3.59
N HIS A 410 9.95 16.25 -3.66
CA HIS A 410 9.48 17.39 -2.87
C HIS A 410 9.59 17.11 -1.37
N VAL A 411 9.21 15.90 -0.94
CA VAL A 411 9.26 15.51 0.47
C VAL A 411 10.68 15.39 1.02
N SER A 412 11.69 15.33 0.15
CA SER A 412 13.10 15.22 0.52
C SER A 412 13.86 16.54 0.45
N GLU A 413 13.28 17.63 0.00
CA GLU A 413 13.95 18.92 -0.22
C GLU A 413 14.73 19.43 1.01
N LYS A 414 14.12 19.30 2.18
CA LYS A 414 14.73 19.74 3.44
C LYS A 414 16.01 18.98 3.81
N PHE A 415 16.11 17.72 3.37
CA PHE A 415 17.23 16.83 3.69
C PHE A 415 18.32 16.87 2.61
N THR A 416 17.91 16.98 1.35
CA THR A 416 18.82 16.92 0.20
C THR A 416 19.31 18.31 -0.23
N GLY A 417 18.55 19.35 0.07
CA GLY A 417 18.80 20.71 -0.44
C GLY A 417 18.55 20.86 -1.94
N ILE A 418 17.91 19.86 -2.57
CA ILE A 418 17.55 19.85 -3.99
C ILE A 418 16.04 20.03 -4.10
N GLU A 419 15.61 20.99 -4.91
CA GLU A 419 14.18 21.20 -5.18
C GLU A 419 13.57 20.00 -5.86
N GLY A 420 12.42 19.51 -5.35
CA GLY A 420 11.68 18.39 -5.90
C GLY A 420 11.02 18.74 -7.23
N THR A 421 10.84 17.76 -8.07
CA THR A 421 10.26 17.96 -9.39
C THR A 421 9.22 16.89 -9.70
N TYR A 422 8.00 17.32 -10.03
CA TYR A 422 7.00 16.49 -10.69
C TYR A 422 7.30 16.47 -12.18
N VAL A 423 7.46 15.27 -12.77
CA VAL A 423 7.77 15.15 -14.20
C VAL A 423 6.55 14.58 -14.94
N PRO A 424 5.91 15.37 -15.82
CA PRO A 424 4.81 14.87 -16.64
C PRO A 424 5.24 13.67 -17.51
N LEU A 425 4.36 12.71 -17.68
CA LEU A 425 4.62 11.47 -18.44
C LEU A 425 5.19 11.78 -19.84
N LYS A 426 4.65 12.78 -20.51
CA LYS A 426 5.12 13.19 -21.83
C LYS A 426 6.60 13.60 -21.83
N GLU A 427 7.03 14.34 -20.81
CA GLU A 427 8.42 14.75 -20.66
C GLU A 427 9.33 13.58 -20.28
N THR A 428 8.82 12.63 -19.50
CA THR A 428 9.52 11.38 -19.20
C THR A 428 9.79 10.59 -20.47
N ILE A 429 8.77 10.34 -21.30
CA ILE A 429 8.91 9.61 -22.57
C ILE A 429 9.89 10.34 -23.50
N ARG A 430 9.75 11.65 -23.66
CA ARG A 430 10.63 12.47 -24.49
C ARG A 430 12.09 12.34 -24.03
N GLY A 431 12.34 12.51 -22.75
CA GLY A 431 13.70 12.48 -22.21
C GLY A 431 14.42 11.16 -22.42
N PHE A 432 13.76 10.05 -22.12
CA PHE A 432 14.35 8.73 -22.34
C PHE A 432 14.54 8.42 -23.85
N LYS A 433 13.57 8.80 -24.67
CA LYS A 433 13.69 8.67 -26.14
C LYS A 433 14.91 9.40 -26.68
N GLU A 434 15.14 10.63 -26.27
CA GLU A 434 16.30 11.41 -26.70
C GLU A 434 17.63 10.80 -26.26
N ILE A 435 17.70 10.19 -25.06
CA ILE A 435 18.90 9.47 -24.62
C ILE A 435 19.13 8.21 -25.48
N ILE A 436 18.08 7.44 -25.74
CA ILE A 436 18.14 6.23 -26.57
C ILE A 436 18.61 6.55 -27.99
N GLU A 437 18.08 7.64 -28.58
CA GLU A 437 18.42 8.10 -29.93
C GLU A 437 19.83 8.72 -30.00
N GLY A 438 20.50 8.91 -28.88
CA GLY A 438 21.86 9.43 -28.81
C GLY A 438 22.02 10.93 -28.94
N LYS A 439 20.94 11.71 -28.80
CA LYS A 439 20.98 13.17 -28.88
C LYS A 439 21.85 13.83 -27.81
N HIS A 440 22.15 13.09 -26.76
CA HIS A 440 22.90 13.55 -25.58
C HIS A 440 24.15 12.70 -25.30
N ASP A 441 24.67 12.02 -26.32
CA ASP A 441 25.86 11.15 -26.14
C ASP A 441 27.11 11.93 -25.74
N ASP A 442 27.20 13.21 -26.08
CA ASP A 442 28.28 14.15 -25.73
C ASP A 442 28.22 14.69 -24.30
N LEU A 443 27.11 14.55 -23.60
CA LEU A 443 26.96 15.06 -22.26
C LEU A 443 27.55 14.09 -21.21
N PRO A 444 28.12 14.63 -20.10
CA PRO A 444 28.63 13.79 -19.02
C PRO A 444 27.51 13.08 -18.27
N GLU A 445 27.74 11.84 -17.84
CA GLU A 445 26.80 11.03 -17.09
C GLU A 445 26.23 11.72 -15.82
N SER A 446 27.09 12.52 -15.14
CA SER A 446 26.72 13.21 -13.90
C SER A 446 25.62 14.25 -14.10
N ALA A 447 25.43 14.74 -15.31
CA ALA A 447 24.38 15.71 -15.62
C ALA A 447 22.96 15.10 -15.50
N PHE A 448 22.84 13.80 -15.64
CA PHE A 448 21.55 13.10 -15.60
C PHE A 448 21.09 12.68 -14.20
N LEU A 449 21.95 12.86 -13.19
CA LEU A 449 21.63 12.45 -11.81
C LEU A 449 20.79 13.52 -11.11
N PHE A 450 19.69 13.12 -10.48
CA PHE A 450 18.77 14.00 -9.73
C PHE A 450 18.31 15.24 -10.51
N VAL A 451 17.79 15.00 -11.68
CA VAL A 451 17.12 16.01 -12.52
C VAL A 451 15.69 15.56 -12.83
N GLY A 452 14.81 16.48 -13.11
CA GLY A 452 13.44 16.19 -13.52
C GLY A 452 13.38 15.88 -15.02
N THR A 453 13.43 16.93 -15.85
CA THR A 453 13.34 16.81 -17.30
C THR A 453 14.71 16.67 -17.96
N ILE A 454 14.70 16.28 -19.25
CA ILE A 454 15.93 16.20 -20.03
C ILE A 454 16.57 17.58 -20.23
N ASP A 455 15.76 18.63 -20.29
CA ASP A 455 16.26 20.00 -20.44
C ASP A 455 17.07 20.44 -19.21
N GLU A 456 16.66 20.02 -18.00
CA GLU A 456 17.43 20.24 -16.78
C GLU A 456 18.78 19.54 -16.81
N ALA A 457 18.87 18.34 -17.38
CA ALA A 457 20.14 17.63 -17.57
C ALA A 457 21.08 18.41 -18.50
N VAL A 458 20.55 18.93 -19.61
CA VAL A 458 21.31 19.76 -20.56
C VAL A 458 21.81 21.05 -19.88
N GLU A 459 20.97 21.73 -19.11
CA GLU A 459 21.37 22.92 -18.39
C GLU A 459 22.42 22.63 -17.33
N LYS A 460 22.25 21.53 -16.59
CA LYS A 460 23.23 21.10 -15.58
C LYS A 460 24.59 20.81 -16.21
N ALA A 461 24.62 20.14 -17.36
CA ALA A 461 25.86 19.91 -18.11
C ALA A 461 26.57 21.23 -18.49
N LYS A 462 25.80 22.21 -18.97
CA LYS A 462 26.33 23.56 -19.33
C LYS A 462 26.91 24.31 -18.13
N ARG A 463 26.31 24.17 -16.95
CA ARG A 463 26.80 24.79 -15.69
C ARG A 463 28.07 24.12 -15.20
N THR A 464 28.21 22.81 -15.36
CA THR A 464 29.39 22.05 -14.91
C THR A 464 30.60 22.23 -15.86
N ALA A 465 30.34 22.56 -17.12
CA ALA A 465 31.39 22.84 -18.11
C ALA A 465 32.02 24.25 -18.03
N LYS A 466 31.41 25.14 -17.24
CA LYS A 466 31.96 26.47 -16.89
C LYS A 466 32.74 26.43 -15.59
#